data_f50012cbd05b7047562f1a8671ea3577
#
_entry.id   f50012cbd05b7047562f1a8671ea3577
#
_cell.length_a   1.000
_cell.length_b   1.000
_cell.length_c   1.000
_cell.angle_alpha   90.00
_cell.angle_beta   90.00
_cell.angle_gamma   90.00
#
_symmetry.space_group_name_H-M   'P 1'
#
loop_
_entity.id
_entity.type
_entity.pdbx_description
1 polymer ?
#
loop_
_entity_poly.entity_id
_entity_poly.type
_entity_poly.pdbx_seq_one_letter_code
_entity_poly.pdbx_strand_id
1 'polypeptide(L)'
;MSDHLVALIAVAVLGVGLGVCFLAHHLGLATTYVRDMLHIGTGVWVFGWPWFSSAAAPLVVVVTAALATLGVPLLVGRSGWARRVHDTFSSGDERWRGLSLYTLSYAIFTGVGFARTPFPAAAGLLALSLGDGVGGLVGRRFGKVGFRAPGGKRKT
;
A
#
# COMPACT_ATOMS: atom_id res chain seq x y z
N MET A 1 -24.70 7.98 -4.92
CA MET A 1 -24.35 6.67 -4.30
C MET A 1 -24.03 6.97 -2.84
N SER A 2 -24.46 6.14 -1.87
CA SER A 2 -24.13 6.43 -0.47
C SER A 2 -22.64 6.16 -0.20
N ASP A 3 -22.01 6.96 0.68
CA ASP A 3 -20.61 6.78 1.06
C ASP A 3 -20.31 5.36 1.58
N HIS A 4 -21.27 4.75 2.26
CA HIS A 4 -21.14 3.37 2.75
C HIS A 4 -21.02 2.34 1.61
N LEU A 5 -21.80 2.52 0.54
CA LEU A 5 -21.71 1.64 -0.63
C LEU A 5 -20.37 1.81 -1.35
N VAL A 6 -19.92 3.05 -1.52
CA VAL A 6 -18.60 3.34 -2.11
C VAL A 6 -17.49 2.71 -1.26
N ALA A 7 -17.54 2.88 0.06
CA ALA A 7 -16.56 2.29 0.98
C ALA A 7 -16.57 0.76 0.92
N LEU A 8 -17.76 0.14 0.87
CA LEU A 8 -17.88 -1.32 0.75
C LEU A 8 -17.25 -1.84 -0.54
N ILE A 9 -17.55 -1.20 -1.68
CA ILE A 9 -16.96 -1.54 -2.98
C ILE A 9 -15.43 -1.40 -2.92
N ALA A 10 -14.94 -0.29 -2.36
CA ALA A 10 -13.52 -0.04 -2.23
C ALA A 10 -12.82 -1.10 -1.36
N VAL A 11 -13.41 -1.45 -0.21
CA VAL A 11 -12.87 -2.52 0.67
C VAL A 11 -12.90 -3.87 -0.05
N ALA A 12 -13.95 -4.18 -0.82
CA ALA A 12 -14.02 -5.40 -1.61
C ALA A 12 -12.92 -5.45 -2.69
N VAL A 13 -12.70 -4.35 -3.42
CA VAL A 13 -11.63 -4.22 -4.43
C VAL A 13 -10.25 -4.38 -3.79
N LEU A 14 -10.01 -3.72 -2.65
CA LEU A 14 -8.76 -3.88 -1.89
C LEU A 14 -8.58 -5.32 -1.40
N GLY A 15 -9.64 -5.95 -0.91
CA GLY A 15 -9.64 -7.35 -0.48
C GLY A 15 -9.28 -8.31 -1.60
N VAL A 16 -9.88 -8.12 -2.78
CA VAL A 16 -9.54 -8.88 -3.99
C VAL A 16 -8.07 -8.66 -4.37
N GLY A 17 -7.61 -7.40 -4.38
CA GLY A 17 -6.21 -7.06 -4.66
C GLY A 17 -5.23 -7.74 -3.71
N LEU A 18 -5.52 -7.74 -2.40
CA LEU A 18 -4.74 -8.46 -1.39
C LEU A 18 -4.76 -9.97 -1.63
N GLY A 19 -5.93 -10.55 -1.95
CA GLY A 19 -6.07 -11.96 -2.30
C GLY A 19 -5.21 -12.34 -3.51
N VAL A 20 -5.20 -11.52 -4.55
CA VAL A 20 -4.33 -11.70 -5.73
C VAL A 20 -2.85 -11.65 -5.34
N CYS A 21 -2.45 -10.72 -4.47
CA CYS A 21 -1.09 -10.63 -3.96
C CYS A 21 -0.69 -11.90 -3.17
N PHE A 22 -1.58 -12.40 -2.31
CA PHE A 22 -1.35 -13.66 -1.58
C PHE A 22 -1.21 -14.86 -2.52
N LEU A 23 -2.11 -14.97 -3.50
CA LEU A 23 -2.06 -16.05 -4.49
C LEU A 23 -0.77 -15.98 -5.31
N ALA A 24 -0.39 -14.80 -5.79
CA ALA A 24 0.85 -14.60 -6.54
C ALA A 24 2.08 -15.01 -5.73
N HIS A 25 2.13 -14.65 -4.45
CA HIS A 25 3.19 -15.08 -3.54
C HIS A 25 3.20 -16.61 -3.35
N HIS A 26 2.04 -17.20 -3.14
CA HIS A 26 1.89 -18.65 -3.00
C HIS A 26 2.32 -19.41 -4.26
N LEU A 27 2.10 -18.84 -5.43
CA LEU A 27 2.56 -19.37 -6.73
C LEU A 27 4.05 -19.12 -7.00
N GLY A 28 4.80 -18.59 -6.03
CA GLY A 28 6.25 -18.42 -6.10
C GLY A 28 6.72 -17.06 -6.58
N LEU A 29 5.84 -16.07 -6.73
CA LEU A 29 6.28 -14.71 -7.05
C LEU A 29 7.05 -14.11 -5.86
N ALA A 30 8.23 -13.55 -6.13
CA ALA A 30 9.05 -12.97 -5.07
C ALA A 30 8.33 -11.79 -4.38
N THR A 31 8.45 -11.71 -3.05
CA THR A 31 7.83 -10.67 -2.19
C THR A 31 8.04 -9.24 -2.70
N THR A 32 9.17 -8.96 -3.36
CA THR A 32 9.44 -7.65 -3.95
C THR A 32 8.45 -7.26 -5.05
N TYR A 33 8.08 -8.22 -5.93
CA TYR A 33 7.08 -7.99 -6.96
C TYR A 33 5.67 -7.89 -6.38
N VAL A 34 5.36 -8.72 -5.39
CA VAL A 34 4.09 -8.67 -4.67
C VAL A 34 3.88 -7.30 -4.02
N ARG A 35 4.94 -6.74 -3.43
CA ARG A 35 4.91 -5.40 -2.85
C ARG A 35 4.70 -4.31 -3.91
N ASP A 36 5.34 -4.41 -5.07
CA ASP A 36 5.10 -3.45 -6.15
C ASP A 36 3.66 -3.52 -6.67
N MET A 37 3.11 -4.74 -6.81
CA MET A 37 1.70 -4.93 -7.16
C MET A 37 0.78 -4.25 -6.13
N LEU A 38 1.08 -4.42 -4.83
CA LEU A 38 0.33 -3.77 -3.77
C LEU A 38 0.40 -2.24 -3.88
N HIS A 39 1.59 -1.66 -4.10
CA HIS A 39 1.75 -0.21 -4.27
C HIS A 39 0.98 0.31 -5.48
N ILE A 40 1.12 -0.33 -6.65
CA ILE A 40 0.39 0.06 -7.86
C ILE A 40 -1.13 -0.09 -7.63
N GLY A 41 -1.56 -1.20 -7.05
CA GLY A 41 -2.98 -1.49 -6.81
C GLY A 41 -3.63 -0.49 -5.85
N THR A 42 -2.92 -0.10 -4.79
CA THR A 42 -3.43 0.89 -3.84
C THR A 42 -3.47 2.32 -4.43
N GLY A 43 -2.68 2.62 -5.45
CA GLY A 43 -2.80 3.89 -6.18
C GLY A 43 -4.16 4.09 -6.82
N VAL A 44 -4.82 3.00 -7.22
CA VAL A 44 -6.19 3.03 -7.78
C VAL A 44 -7.22 3.60 -6.78
N TRP A 45 -6.96 3.48 -5.48
CA TRP A 45 -7.80 4.05 -4.42
C TRP A 45 -8.15 5.52 -4.63
N VAL A 46 -7.21 6.31 -5.08
CA VAL A 46 -7.38 7.76 -5.27
C VAL A 46 -8.45 8.09 -6.31
N PHE A 47 -8.60 7.25 -7.34
CA PHE A 47 -9.64 7.43 -8.36
C PHE A 47 -11.05 7.21 -7.82
N GLY A 48 -11.20 6.56 -6.67
CA GLY A 48 -12.48 6.43 -5.96
C GLY A 48 -12.93 7.69 -5.20
N TRP A 49 -12.03 8.65 -4.97
CA TRP A 49 -12.33 9.85 -4.17
C TRP A 49 -13.53 10.68 -4.67
N PRO A 50 -13.72 10.92 -5.98
CA PRO A 50 -14.84 11.70 -6.46
C PRO A 50 -16.23 11.12 -6.14
N TRP A 51 -16.29 9.85 -5.78
CA TRP A 51 -17.56 9.18 -5.45
C TRP A 51 -17.95 9.30 -3.97
N PHE A 52 -17.06 9.78 -3.12
CA PHE A 52 -17.37 10.06 -1.71
C PHE A 52 -17.90 11.48 -1.55
N SER A 53 -18.98 11.64 -0.78
CA SER A 53 -19.56 12.96 -0.44
C SER A 53 -18.88 13.59 0.78
N SER A 54 -18.17 12.79 1.59
CA SER A 54 -17.46 13.24 2.80
C SER A 54 -16.11 12.54 2.99
N ALA A 55 -15.23 13.16 3.76
CA ALA A 55 -13.92 12.60 4.11
C ALA A 55 -14.01 11.41 5.09
N ALA A 56 -15.13 11.25 5.80
CA ALA A 56 -15.25 10.30 6.91
C ALA A 56 -15.07 8.85 6.44
N ALA A 57 -15.79 8.44 5.40
CA ALA A 57 -15.75 7.07 4.92
C ALA A 57 -14.37 6.68 4.33
N PRO A 58 -13.77 7.46 3.40
CA PRO A 58 -12.43 7.12 2.91
C PRO A 58 -11.36 7.17 4.02
N LEU A 59 -11.50 8.09 4.99
CA LEU A 59 -10.57 8.16 6.12
C LEU A 59 -10.63 6.91 7.01
N VAL A 60 -11.84 6.41 7.31
CA VAL A 60 -12.01 5.16 8.07
C VAL A 60 -11.29 3.99 7.38
N VAL A 61 -11.44 3.86 6.07
CA VAL A 61 -10.80 2.77 5.32
C VAL A 61 -9.27 2.84 5.42
N VAL A 62 -8.68 4.01 5.16
CA VAL A 62 -7.20 4.14 5.16
C VAL A 62 -6.61 4.10 6.58
N VAL A 63 -7.31 4.61 7.58
CA VAL A 63 -6.89 4.51 9.00
C VAL A 63 -6.94 3.06 9.45
N THR A 64 -7.99 2.31 9.10
CA THR A 64 -8.06 0.88 9.41
C THR A 64 -6.92 0.10 8.77
N ALA A 65 -6.60 0.39 7.50
CA ALA A 65 -5.45 -0.21 6.83
C ALA A 65 -4.12 0.15 7.52
N ALA A 66 -3.93 1.41 7.94
CA ALA A 66 -2.75 1.85 8.67
C ALA A 66 -2.62 1.15 10.03
N LEU A 67 -3.71 1.06 10.79
CA LEU A 67 -3.74 0.35 12.08
C LEU A 67 -3.46 -1.16 11.89
N ALA A 68 -4.01 -1.77 10.85
CA ALA A 68 -3.74 -3.18 10.53
C ALA A 68 -2.25 -3.41 10.24
N THR A 69 -1.61 -2.56 9.43
CA THR A 69 -0.17 -2.69 9.13
C THR A 69 0.72 -2.41 10.34
N LEU A 70 0.31 -1.54 11.25
CA LEU A 70 1.01 -1.31 12.53
C LEU A 70 0.81 -2.48 13.51
N GLY A 71 -0.36 -3.13 13.49
CA GLY A 71 -0.71 -4.21 14.40
C GLY A 71 -0.13 -5.58 14.02
N VAL A 72 0.03 -5.87 12.73
CA VAL A 72 0.52 -7.19 12.26
C VAL A 72 1.84 -7.60 12.92
N PRO A 73 2.90 -6.77 13.01
CA PRO A 73 4.16 -7.16 13.65
C PRO A 73 4.00 -7.58 15.11
N LEU A 74 3.05 -6.97 15.84
CA LEU A 74 2.78 -7.29 17.24
C LEU A 74 2.19 -8.71 17.40
N LEU A 75 1.61 -9.25 16.33
CA LEU A 75 0.94 -10.54 16.31
C LEU A 75 1.77 -11.65 15.66
N VAL A 76 2.88 -11.33 14.99
CA VAL A 76 3.71 -12.31 14.24
C VAL A 76 4.17 -13.47 15.12
N GLY A 77 4.55 -13.18 16.37
CA GLY A 77 4.96 -14.21 17.34
C GLY A 77 3.82 -15.04 17.94
N ARG A 78 2.55 -14.59 17.79
CA ARG A 78 1.38 -15.17 18.45
C ARG A 78 0.39 -15.81 17.48
N SER A 79 0.43 -15.44 16.20
CA SER A 79 -0.54 -15.87 15.20
C SER A 79 0.15 -16.32 13.92
N GLY A 80 -0.13 -17.56 13.50
CA GLY A 80 0.35 -18.09 12.21
C GLY A 80 -0.18 -17.30 11.02
N TRP A 81 -1.39 -16.72 11.13
CA TRP A 81 -1.94 -15.84 10.12
C TRP A 81 -1.12 -14.53 9.99
N ALA A 82 -0.84 -13.87 11.11
CA ALA A 82 -0.05 -12.63 11.09
C ALA A 82 1.35 -12.86 10.49
N ARG A 83 1.96 -14.00 10.80
CA ARG A 83 3.25 -14.38 10.19
C ARG A 83 3.13 -14.55 8.68
N ARG A 84 2.10 -15.24 8.17
CA ARG A 84 1.88 -15.40 6.72
C ARG A 84 1.67 -14.05 6.03
N VAL A 85 0.88 -13.15 6.60
CA VAL A 85 0.69 -11.79 6.09
C VAL A 85 2.03 -11.05 6.04
N HIS A 86 2.76 -11.07 7.15
CA HIS A 86 4.07 -10.42 7.23
C HIS A 86 5.03 -10.94 6.15
N ASP A 87 5.17 -12.25 6.00
CA ASP A 87 6.11 -12.87 5.06
C ASP A 87 5.72 -12.65 3.61
N THR A 88 4.42 -12.56 3.31
CA THR A 88 3.92 -12.26 1.96
C THR A 88 4.31 -10.86 1.49
N PHE A 89 4.18 -9.86 2.36
CA PHE A 89 4.38 -8.45 1.99
C PHE A 89 5.74 -7.88 2.41
N SER A 90 6.50 -8.61 3.22
CA SER A 90 7.79 -8.14 3.70
C SER A 90 8.78 -9.29 3.85
N SER A 91 10.00 -9.07 3.38
CA SER A 91 11.13 -9.97 3.63
C SER A 91 11.99 -9.45 4.79
N GLY A 92 11.38 -8.96 5.87
CA GLY A 92 12.04 -8.49 7.09
C GLY A 92 11.45 -7.20 7.66
N ASP A 93 11.74 -6.93 8.93
CA ASP A 93 11.15 -5.84 9.72
C ASP A 93 11.35 -4.45 9.11
N GLU A 94 12.51 -4.17 8.52
CA GLU A 94 12.76 -2.87 7.88
C GLU A 94 11.82 -2.60 6.70
N ARG A 95 11.52 -3.65 5.93
CA ARG A 95 10.62 -3.52 4.77
C ARG A 95 9.18 -3.40 5.22
N TRP A 96 8.82 -4.03 6.33
CA TRP A 96 7.51 -3.87 6.94
C TRP A 96 7.29 -2.43 7.44
N ARG A 97 8.30 -1.83 8.08
CA ARG A 97 8.25 -0.40 8.46
C ARG A 97 7.95 0.51 7.26
N GLY A 98 8.54 0.22 6.09
CA GLY A 98 8.23 0.93 4.85
C GLY A 98 6.75 0.82 4.46
N LEU A 99 6.15 -0.36 4.58
CA LEU A 99 4.72 -0.57 4.33
C LEU A 99 3.83 0.18 5.33
N SER A 100 4.21 0.18 6.60
CA SER A 100 3.49 0.93 7.65
C SER A 100 3.55 2.44 7.41
N LEU A 101 4.71 2.98 7.04
CA LEU A 101 4.85 4.40 6.67
C LEU A 101 4.04 4.75 5.42
N TYR A 102 3.99 3.83 4.46
CA TYR A 102 3.19 3.98 3.25
C TYR A 102 1.69 4.12 3.58
N THR A 103 1.13 3.19 4.35
CA THR A 103 -0.29 3.24 4.75
C THR A 103 -0.60 4.43 5.66
N LEU A 104 0.33 4.83 6.52
CA LEU A 104 0.21 6.05 7.33
C LEU A 104 0.18 7.30 6.45
N SER A 105 1.00 7.37 5.39
CA SER A 105 0.94 8.47 4.43
C SER A 105 -0.43 8.56 3.77
N TYR A 106 -1.04 7.44 3.39
CA TYR A 106 -2.41 7.42 2.87
C TYR A 106 -3.42 7.98 3.86
N ALA A 107 -3.33 7.61 5.15
CA ALA A 107 -4.22 8.13 6.19
C ALA A 107 -4.05 9.65 6.37
N ILE A 108 -2.81 10.15 6.43
CA ILE A 108 -2.51 11.58 6.58
C ILE A 108 -2.99 12.37 5.37
N PHE A 109 -2.63 11.96 4.15
CA PHE A 109 -3.01 12.69 2.93
C PHE A 109 -4.51 12.64 2.67
N THR A 110 -5.20 11.55 3.02
CA THR A 110 -6.65 11.50 2.97
C THR A 110 -7.27 12.43 4.00
N GLY A 111 -6.78 12.42 5.26
CA GLY A 111 -7.33 13.26 6.33
C GLY A 111 -7.15 14.75 6.10
N VAL A 112 -5.97 15.16 5.64
CA VAL A 112 -5.63 16.59 5.44
C VAL A 112 -6.07 17.06 4.05
N GLY A 113 -5.89 16.22 3.04
CA GLY A 113 -6.01 16.61 1.64
C GLY A 113 -7.40 16.48 1.06
N PHE A 114 -8.17 15.45 1.45
CA PHE A 114 -9.45 15.14 0.81
C PHE A 114 -10.42 16.33 0.75
N ALA A 115 -10.61 17.02 1.87
CA ALA A 115 -11.58 18.11 1.96
C ALA A 115 -11.02 19.48 1.55
N ARG A 116 -9.70 19.69 1.64
CA ARG A 116 -9.07 21.00 1.46
C ARG A 116 -8.30 21.13 0.15
N THR A 117 -7.55 20.12 -0.20
CA THR A 117 -6.63 20.11 -1.35
C THR A 117 -6.66 18.74 -2.05
N PRO A 118 -7.82 18.30 -2.59
CA PRO A 118 -7.96 16.94 -3.09
C PRO A 118 -7.01 16.63 -4.26
N PHE A 119 -6.83 17.56 -5.20
CA PHE A 119 -5.96 17.30 -6.35
C PHE A 119 -4.47 17.17 -5.99
N PRO A 120 -3.86 18.08 -5.21
CA PRO A 120 -2.48 17.92 -4.75
C PRO A 120 -2.28 16.66 -3.91
N ALA A 121 -3.22 16.34 -3.01
CA ALA A 121 -3.14 15.14 -2.19
C ALA A 121 -3.25 13.86 -3.04
N ALA A 122 -4.18 13.82 -3.99
CA ALA A 122 -4.33 12.73 -4.94
C ALA A 122 -3.08 12.53 -5.79
N ALA A 123 -2.52 13.62 -6.33
CA ALA A 123 -1.28 13.57 -7.12
C ALA A 123 -0.10 13.06 -6.29
N GLY A 124 0.02 13.50 -5.03
CA GLY A 124 1.05 13.01 -4.10
C GLY A 124 0.93 11.52 -3.82
N LEU A 125 -0.28 11.01 -3.57
CA LEU A 125 -0.52 9.59 -3.34
C LEU A 125 -0.29 8.75 -4.60
N LEU A 126 -0.69 9.24 -5.76
CA LEU A 126 -0.40 8.57 -7.04
C LEU A 126 1.11 8.54 -7.33
N ALA A 127 1.81 9.65 -7.11
CA ALA A 127 3.27 9.69 -7.26
C ALA A 127 3.97 8.72 -6.29
N LEU A 128 3.49 8.62 -5.04
CA LEU A 128 4.01 7.68 -4.05
C LEU A 128 3.79 6.23 -4.50
N SER A 129 2.58 5.87 -4.92
CA SER A 129 2.21 4.50 -5.27
C SER A 129 2.83 4.04 -6.59
N LEU A 130 2.70 4.84 -7.64
CA LEU A 130 3.23 4.51 -8.96
C LEU A 130 4.76 4.68 -8.99
N GLY A 131 5.29 5.70 -8.31
CA GLY A 131 6.72 5.95 -8.22
C GLY A 131 7.46 4.80 -7.56
N ASP A 132 6.98 4.29 -6.42
CA ASP A 132 7.60 3.15 -5.74
C ASP A 132 7.30 1.82 -6.47
N GLY A 133 6.06 1.58 -6.89
CA GLY A 133 5.66 0.34 -7.55
C GLY A 133 6.26 0.18 -8.95
N VAL A 134 6.01 1.12 -9.84
CA VAL A 134 6.52 1.06 -11.24
C VAL A 134 8.03 1.29 -11.27
N GLY A 135 8.54 2.23 -10.44
CA GLY A 135 9.97 2.49 -10.32
C GLY A 135 10.73 1.24 -9.87
N GLY A 136 10.18 0.48 -8.91
CA GLY A 136 10.74 -0.79 -8.47
C GLY A 136 10.80 -1.85 -9.58
N LEU A 137 9.70 -1.99 -10.35
CA LEU A 137 9.63 -2.92 -11.49
C LEU A 137 10.62 -2.56 -12.59
N VAL A 138 10.62 -1.30 -13.03
CA VAL A 138 11.49 -0.80 -14.09
C VAL A 138 12.96 -0.88 -13.68
N GLY A 139 13.29 -0.47 -12.44
CA GLY A 139 14.64 -0.51 -11.92
C GLY A 139 15.21 -1.93 -11.91
N ARG A 140 14.43 -2.94 -11.50
CA ARG A 140 14.89 -4.33 -11.51
C ARG A 140 15.04 -4.92 -12.92
N ARG A 141 14.20 -4.51 -13.87
CA ARG A 141 14.22 -5.08 -15.22
C ARG A 141 15.20 -4.39 -16.15
N PHE A 142 15.33 -3.07 -16.04
CA PHE A 142 16.09 -2.24 -17.00
C PHE A 142 17.23 -1.46 -16.35
N GLY A 143 17.32 -1.44 -15.01
CA GLY A 143 18.35 -0.69 -14.31
C GLY A 143 19.75 -1.25 -14.59
N LYS A 144 20.62 -0.42 -15.17
CA LYS A 144 22.01 -0.74 -15.50
C LYS A 144 23.01 -0.11 -14.52
N VAL A 145 22.62 1.00 -13.89
CA VAL A 145 23.46 1.76 -12.97
C VAL A 145 22.98 1.56 -11.54
N GLY A 146 23.81 0.94 -10.72
CA GLY A 146 23.52 0.74 -9.31
C GLY A 146 24.08 1.87 -8.45
N PHE A 147 23.30 2.36 -7.49
CA PHE A 147 23.76 3.30 -6.46
C PHE A 147 23.56 2.72 -5.06
N ARG A 148 24.34 3.22 -4.11
CA ARG A 148 24.16 2.86 -2.70
C ARG A 148 23.15 3.80 -2.06
N ALA A 149 22.03 3.24 -1.62
CA ALA A 149 21.05 3.98 -0.81
C ALA A 149 21.55 4.13 0.64
N PRO A 150 21.02 5.13 1.39
CA PRO A 150 21.23 5.20 2.83
C PRO A 150 20.91 3.85 3.48
N GLY A 151 21.78 3.36 4.37
CA GLY A 151 21.71 2.00 4.93
C GLY A 151 22.49 0.94 4.15
N GLY A 152 23.33 1.32 3.17
CA GLY A 152 24.29 0.44 2.48
C GLY A 152 23.69 -0.48 1.41
N LYS A 153 22.39 -0.44 1.18
CA LYS A 153 21.71 -1.28 0.16
C LYS A 153 21.99 -0.75 -1.25
N ARG A 154 22.41 -1.64 -2.15
CA ARG A 154 22.57 -1.32 -3.56
C ARG A 154 21.21 -1.33 -4.26
N LYS A 155 20.87 -0.24 -4.93
CA LYS A 155 19.66 -0.10 -5.75
C LYS A 155 20.06 0.22 -7.20
N THR A 156 19.23 -0.18 -8.13
CA THR A 156 19.31 0.15 -9.56
C THR A 156 18.15 1.02 -9.95
#